data_4df2db171ec3cdd00f2776fa622fe687
#
_entry.id   4df2db171ec3cdd00f2776fa622fe687
#
_cell.length_a   1.000
_cell.length_b   1.000
_cell.length_c   1.000
_cell.angle_alpha   90.00
_cell.angle_beta   90.00
_cell.angle_gamma   90.00
#
_symmetry.space_group_name_H-M   'P 1'
#
loop_
_entity.id
_entity.type
_entity.pdbx_description
1 polymer ?
#
loop_
_entity_poly.entity_id
_entity_poly.type
_entity_poly.pdbx_seq_one_letter_code
_entity_poly.pdbx_strand_id
1 'polypeptide(L)'
;IDAICTHHEPLSSSAKMAPFAETQPGITAFDTYVALGVQLIQESLFEPLEWVEKVTSIPAQVANMTERWKQEAGWVLVDPELEWVVSKETILSQGKNTPLLGQTLKGKAVQTFI
;
A
#
# COMPACT_ATOMS: atom_id res chain seq x y z
N ILE A 1 17.30 0.09 5.01
CA ILE A 1 16.23 0.44 4.06
C ILE A 1 15.83 1.88 4.29
N ASP A 2 15.95 2.71 3.27
CA ASP A 2 15.64 4.15 3.40
C ASP A 2 14.18 4.44 3.07
N ALA A 3 13.64 3.84 2.01
CA ALA A 3 12.26 4.04 1.57
C ALA A 3 11.56 2.72 1.25
N ILE A 4 10.26 2.69 1.43
CA ILE A 4 9.41 1.54 1.08
C ILE A 4 8.49 1.96 -0.07
N CYS A 5 8.49 1.17 -1.13
CA CYS A 5 7.69 1.41 -2.33
C CYS A 5 6.67 0.29 -2.54
N THR A 6 5.49 0.63 -3.03
CA THR A 6 4.43 -0.34 -3.28
C THR A 6 4.69 -1.21 -4.51
N HIS A 7 5.43 -0.73 -5.48
CA HIS A 7 5.50 -1.34 -6.82
C HIS A 7 4.12 -1.71 -7.38
N HIS A 8 3.14 -0.82 -7.15
CA HIS A 8 1.74 -1.04 -7.52
C HIS A 8 1.58 -1.21 -9.03
N GLU A 9 1.11 -2.36 -9.44
CA GLU A 9 0.89 -2.70 -10.83
C GLU A 9 -0.46 -3.44 -11.00
N PRO A 10 -1.56 -2.68 -11.11
CA PRO A 10 -2.89 -3.25 -11.24
C PRO A 10 -3.07 -3.81 -12.66
N LEU A 11 -3.29 -5.11 -12.74
CA LEU A 11 -3.48 -5.84 -13.98
C LEU A 11 -4.86 -6.49 -14.05
N SER A 12 -5.35 -6.72 -15.26
CA SER A 12 -6.56 -7.50 -15.48
C SER A 12 -6.32 -8.99 -15.18
N SER A 13 -7.40 -9.73 -14.91
CA SER A 13 -7.31 -11.18 -14.70
C SER A 13 -6.72 -11.91 -15.90
N SER A 14 -6.95 -11.44 -17.12
CA SER A 14 -6.39 -12.02 -18.34
C SER A 14 -4.86 -11.97 -18.40
N ALA A 15 -4.23 -10.96 -17.82
CA ALA A 15 -2.78 -10.85 -17.74
C ALA A 15 -2.11 -11.96 -16.92
N LYS A 16 -2.88 -12.66 -16.09
CA LYS A 16 -2.43 -13.77 -15.22
C LYS A 16 -2.89 -15.14 -15.68
N MET A 17 -3.58 -15.24 -16.82
CA MET A 17 -4.14 -16.53 -17.31
C MET A 17 -3.19 -17.31 -18.22
N ALA A 18 -2.08 -16.74 -18.62
CA ALA A 18 -1.05 -17.41 -19.43
C ALA A 18 -0.17 -18.34 -18.58
N PRO A 19 0.62 -19.25 -19.17
CA PRO A 19 1.67 -19.96 -18.47
C PRO A 19 2.62 -19.01 -17.75
N PHE A 20 3.22 -19.43 -16.64
CA PHE A 20 4.02 -18.55 -15.76
C PHE A 20 5.03 -17.66 -16.51
N ALA A 21 5.75 -18.22 -17.47
CA ALA A 21 6.76 -17.49 -18.25
C ALA A 21 6.18 -16.38 -19.16
N GLU A 22 4.88 -16.44 -19.46
CA GLU A 22 4.18 -15.50 -20.34
C GLU A 22 3.25 -14.55 -19.58
N THR A 23 3.08 -14.76 -18.27
CA THR A 23 2.26 -13.86 -17.44
C THR A 23 2.98 -12.54 -17.19
N GLN A 24 2.23 -11.45 -17.14
CA GLN A 24 2.79 -10.14 -16.76
C GLN A 24 3.11 -10.12 -15.27
N PRO A 25 4.31 -9.66 -14.87
CA PRO A 25 4.64 -9.47 -13.46
C PRO A 25 3.86 -8.31 -12.84
N GLY A 26 3.86 -8.23 -11.52
CA GLY A 26 3.22 -7.16 -10.77
C GLY A 26 1.98 -7.58 -10.01
N ILE A 27 1.64 -6.79 -9.00
CA ILE A 27 0.47 -6.98 -8.14
C ILE A 27 -0.24 -5.65 -7.85
N THR A 28 -1.53 -5.72 -7.59
CA THR A 28 -2.27 -4.61 -6.99
C THR A 28 -1.84 -4.46 -5.53
N ALA A 29 -1.27 -3.34 -5.14
CA ALA A 29 -0.65 -3.15 -3.83
C ALA A 29 -1.16 -1.93 -3.04
N PHE A 30 -1.66 -0.87 -3.69
CA PHE A 30 -2.07 0.36 -2.98
C PHE A 30 -3.12 0.11 -1.91
N ASP A 31 -4.13 -0.69 -2.22
CA ASP A 31 -5.26 -0.91 -1.31
C ASP A 31 -4.86 -1.63 -0.01
N THR A 32 -3.79 -2.42 -0.05
CA THR A 32 -3.32 -3.21 1.09
C THR A 32 -2.10 -2.61 1.78
N TYR A 33 -1.52 -1.54 1.24
CA TYR A 33 -0.25 -0.97 1.68
C TYR A 33 -0.27 -0.53 3.14
N VAL A 34 -1.31 0.19 3.54
CA VAL A 34 -1.48 0.67 4.93
C VAL A 34 -1.63 -0.51 5.89
N ALA A 35 -2.44 -1.52 5.53
CA ALA A 35 -2.64 -2.70 6.38
C ALA A 35 -1.35 -3.50 6.57
N LEU A 36 -0.56 -3.67 5.52
CA LEU A 36 0.76 -4.32 5.62
C LEU A 36 1.72 -3.51 6.49
N GLY A 37 1.69 -2.18 6.41
CA GLY A 37 2.46 -1.32 7.31
C GLY A 37 2.04 -1.46 8.77
N VAL A 38 0.75 -1.50 9.05
CA VAL A 38 0.21 -1.75 10.40
C VAL A 38 0.67 -3.12 10.91
N GLN A 39 0.66 -4.16 10.08
CA GLN A 39 1.17 -5.47 10.44
C GLN A 39 2.65 -5.42 10.84
N LEU A 40 3.49 -4.76 10.06
CA LEU A 40 4.93 -4.63 10.37
C LEU A 40 5.18 -3.91 11.70
N ILE A 41 4.34 -2.93 12.05
CA ILE A 41 4.39 -2.24 13.33
C ILE A 41 3.95 -3.18 14.47
N GLN A 42 2.87 -3.92 14.28
CA GLN A 42 2.37 -4.88 15.29
C GLN A 42 3.36 -6.02 15.54
N GLU A 43 4.10 -6.44 14.54
CA GLU A 43 5.18 -7.42 14.63
C GLU A 43 6.49 -6.83 15.21
N SER A 44 6.49 -5.56 15.61
CA SER A 44 7.64 -4.83 16.16
C SER A 44 8.86 -4.77 15.22
N LEU A 45 8.62 -4.82 13.91
CA LEU A 45 9.66 -4.65 12.89
C LEU A 45 9.94 -3.18 12.60
N PHE A 46 8.96 -2.30 12.85
CA PHE A 46 9.09 -0.85 12.76
C PHE A 46 8.34 -0.17 13.91
N GLU A 47 8.91 0.94 14.40
CA GLU A 47 8.13 1.90 15.18
C GLU A 47 7.16 2.67 14.26
N PRO A 48 5.98 3.10 14.76
CA PRO A 48 4.98 3.77 13.92
C PRO A 48 5.54 4.98 13.14
N LEU A 49 6.32 5.83 13.81
CA LEU A 49 6.91 7.00 13.16
C LEU A 49 7.96 6.61 12.11
N GLU A 50 8.76 5.61 12.40
CA GLU A 50 9.77 5.10 11.46
C GLU A 50 9.13 4.59 10.17
N TRP A 51 8.03 3.83 10.28
CA TRP A 51 7.30 3.38 9.10
C TRP A 51 6.73 4.55 8.30
N VAL A 52 6.08 5.52 8.98
CA VAL A 52 5.53 6.71 8.32
C VAL A 52 6.61 7.48 7.56
N GLU A 53 7.77 7.71 8.17
CA GLU A 53 8.88 8.40 7.51
C GLU A 53 9.37 7.67 6.25
N LYS A 54 9.47 6.34 6.31
CA LYS A 54 9.91 5.51 5.17
C LYS A 54 8.94 5.49 3.99
N VAL A 55 7.68 5.85 4.20
CA VAL A 55 6.65 5.90 3.16
C VAL A 55 6.24 7.32 2.76
N THR A 56 6.79 8.35 3.42
CA THR A 56 6.44 9.76 3.16
C THR A 56 7.67 10.65 2.97
N SER A 57 8.25 11.16 4.06
CA SER A 57 9.31 12.17 4.02
C SER A 57 10.61 11.66 3.41
N ILE A 58 11.03 10.45 3.72
CA ILE A 58 12.26 9.88 3.19
C ILE A 58 12.19 9.65 1.67
N PRO A 59 11.14 9.03 1.11
CA PRO A 59 10.95 8.96 -0.34
C PRO A 59 10.96 10.33 -1.02
N ALA A 60 10.32 11.33 -0.41
CA ALA A 60 10.33 12.70 -0.93
C ALA A 60 11.75 13.30 -0.98
N GLN A 61 12.57 13.03 0.05
CA GLN A 61 13.99 13.45 0.07
C GLN A 61 14.78 12.73 -1.01
N VAL A 62 14.65 11.41 -1.12
CA VAL A 62 15.33 10.60 -2.14
C VAL A 62 15.00 11.08 -3.55
N ALA A 63 13.73 11.43 -3.79
CA ALA A 63 13.26 11.96 -5.06
C ALA A 63 13.57 13.45 -5.29
N ASN A 64 14.20 14.12 -4.33
CA ASN A 64 14.42 15.58 -4.34
C ASN A 64 13.13 16.40 -4.48
N MET A 65 12.06 15.96 -3.82
CA MET A 65 10.71 16.53 -3.87
C MET A 65 10.22 17.06 -2.51
N THR A 66 11.13 17.26 -1.55
CA THR A 66 10.77 17.61 -0.17
C THR A 66 9.92 18.86 -0.06
N GLU A 67 10.25 19.93 -0.79
CA GLU A 67 9.49 21.19 -0.73
C GLU A 67 8.10 21.06 -1.36
N ARG A 68 8.01 20.35 -2.49
CA ARG A 68 6.75 20.05 -3.12
C ARG A 68 5.85 19.19 -2.23
N TRP A 69 6.43 18.15 -1.62
CA TRP A 69 5.72 17.29 -0.69
C TRP A 69 5.15 18.07 0.51
N LYS A 70 5.93 18.97 1.13
CA LYS A 70 5.46 19.81 2.23
C LYS A 70 4.28 20.72 1.86
N GLN A 71 4.25 21.19 0.62
CA GLN A 71 3.21 22.11 0.13
C GLN A 71 1.94 21.39 -0.31
N GLU A 72 2.07 20.21 -0.92
CA GLU A 72 0.98 19.48 -1.57
C GLU A 72 0.49 18.26 -0.77
N ALA A 73 1.21 17.85 0.29
CA ALA A 73 0.84 16.68 1.07
C ALA A 73 -0.46 16.89 1.83
N GLY A 74 -1.37 15.96 1.67
CA GLY A 74 -2.57 15.85 2.48
C GLY A 74 -2.35 15.04 3.75
N TRP A 75 -3.43 14.83 4.49
CA TRP A 75 -3.45 14.02 5.71
C TRP A 75 -4.30 12.78 5.50
N VAL A 76 -3.87 11.69 6.07
CA VAL A 76 -4.60 10.41 6.05
C VAL A 76 -4.82 9.97 7.49
N LEU A 77 -6.08 9.74 7.83
CA LEU A 77 -6.46 9.12 9.10
C LEU A 77 -6.50 7.61 8.91
N VAL A 78 -5.73 6.89 9.71
CA VAL A 78 -5.65 5.43 9.69
C VAL A 78 -6.21 4.87 10.99
N ASP A 79 -7.13 3.91 10.89
CA ASP A 79 -7.56 3.09 12.01
C ASP A 79 -6.73 1.78 12.00
N PRO A 80 -5.79 1.59 12.94
CA PRO A 80 -4.94 0.41 12.97
C PRO A 80 -5.66 -0.86 13.44
N GLU A 81 -6.83 -0.72 14.08
CA GLU A 81 -7.58 -1.84 14.63
C GLU A 81 -8.72 -2.32 13.72
N LEU A 82 -9.05 -1.56 12.67
CA LEU A 82 -10.11 -1.92 11.74
C LEU A 82 -9.76 -3.18 10.95
N GLU A 83 -10.51 -4.24 11.18
CA GLU A 83 -10.39 -5.47 10.40
C GLU A 83 -11.24 -5.39 9.13
N TRP A 84 -10.70 -5.86 8.03
CA TRP A 84 -11.41 -5.91 6.74
C TRP A 84 -10.93 -7.06 5.87
N VAL A 85 -11.80 -7.58 5.04
CA VAL A 85 -11.48 -8.67 4.10
C VAL A 85 -11.06 -8.09 2.77
N VAL A 86 -9.93 -8.56 2.24
CA VAL A 86 -9.46 -8.21 0.90
C VAL A 86 -10.33 -8.95 -0.12
N SER A 87 -11.17 -8.22 -0.82
CA SER A 87 -12.08 -8.75 -1.84
C SER A 87 -12.12 -7.84 -3.06
N LYS A 88 -12.75 -8.30 -4.13
CA LYS A 88 -12.93 -7.49 -5.34
C LYS A 88 -13.73 -6.20 -5.08
N GLU A 89 -14.62 -6.24 -4.10
CA GLU A 89 -15.48 -5.13 -3.70
C GLU A 89 -14.74 -4.13 -2.78
N THR A 90 -13.82 -4.60 -1.95
CA THR A 90 -13.07 -3.76 -1.01
C THR A 90 -11.82 -3.12 -1.61
N ILE A 91 -11.31 -3.67 -2.72
CA ILE A 91 -10.20 -3.09 -3.48
C ILE A 91 -10.74 -2.04 -4.44
N LEU A 92 -10.25 -0.80 -4.35
CA LEU A 92 -10.64 0.32 -5.21
C LEU A 92 -9.91 0.30 -6.55
N SER A 93 -8.69 -0.20 -6.60
CA SER A 93 -7.91 -0.34 -7.83
C SER A 93 -8.67 -1.15 -8.86
N GLN A 94 -8.60 -0.77 -10.14
CA GLN A 94 -9.29 -1.48 -11.21
C GLN A 94 -8.76 -2.90 -11.40
N GLY A 95 -7.44 -3.09 -11.38
CA GLY A 95 -6.83 -4.42 -11.36
C GLY A 95 -6.97 -5.06 -9.99
N LYS A 96 -7.39 -6.32 -9.96
CA LYS A 96 -7.63 -7.10 -8.72
C LYS A 96 -6.60 -8.22 -8.52
N ASN A 97 -5.44 -8.09 -9.13
CA ASN A 97 -4.37 -9.09 -9.17
C ASN A 97 -3.51 -9.08 -7.90
N THR A 98 -4.14 -9.13 -6.73
CA THR A 98 -3.44 -9.26 -5.45
C THR A 98 -3.47 -10.71 -4.95
N PRO A 99 -2.36 -11.24 -4.41
CA PRO A 99 -2.34 -12.56 -3.78
C PRO A 99 -3.06 -12.61 -2.43
N LEU A 100 -3.48 -11.44 -1.91
CA LEU A 100 -4.12 -11.31 -0.60
C LEU A 100 -5.65 -11.47 -0.66
N LEU A 101 -6.24 -11.70 -1.83
CA LEU A 101 -7.68 -11.92 -1.95
C LEU A 101 -8.18 -13.01 -0.98
N GLY A 102 -9.25 -12.69 -0.24
CA GLY A 102 -9.85 -13.56 0.76
C GLY A 102 -9.21 -13.49 2.14
N GLN A 103 -8.07 -12.82 2.29
CA GLN A 103 -7.43 -12.64 3.60
C GLN A 103 -8.08 -11.50 4.38
N THR A 104 -8.13 -11.64 5.69
CA THR A 104 -8.52 -10.57 6.62
C THR A 104 -7.26 -9.82 7.03
N LEU A 105 -7.25 -8.52 6.80
CA LEU A 105 -6.18 -7.62 7.21
C LEU A 105 -6.66 -6.66 8.28
N LYS A 106 -5.73 -6.14 9.08
CA LYS A 106 -5.94 -5.13 10.10
C LYS A 106 -5.29 -3.81 9.67
N GLY A 107 -5.98 -2.72 9.90
CA GLY A 107 -5.51 -1.39 9.53
C GLY A 107 -6.06 -0.92 8.18
N LYS A 108 -6.67 0.25 8.20
CA LYS A 108 -7.25 0.86 7.00
C LYS A 108 -7.22 2.38 7.09
N ALA A 109 -6.97 3.03 5.96
CA ALA A 109 -7.23 4.46 5.84
C ALA A 109 -8.74 4.70 5.85
N VAL A 110 -9.21 5.51 6.80
CA VAL A 110 -10.65 5.78 6.99
C VAL A 110 -11.05 7.14 6.44
N GLN A 111 -10.11 8.08 6.34
CA GLN A 111 -10.36 9.40 5.78
C GLN A 111 -9.08 10.01 5.22
N THR A 112 -9.22 10.76 4.12
CA THR A 112 -8.15 11.55 3.52
C THR A 112 -8.57 13.00 3.48
N PHE A 113 -7.65 13.89 3.87
CA PHE A 113 -7.81 15.35 3.82
C PHE A 113 -6.80 15.91 2.83
N ILE A 114 -7.26 16.67 1.88
CA ILE A 114 -6.43 17.27 0.83
C ILE A 114 -6.39 18.79 1.02
#